data_56f812d9e4c440f2ac995de5a21491f8
#
_entry.id   56f812d9e4c440f2ac995de5a21491f8
#
_cell.length_a   1.000
_cell.length_b   1.000
_cell.length_c   1.000
_cell.angle_alpha   90.00
_cell.angle_beta   90.00
_cell.angle_gamma   90.00
#
_symmetry.space_group_name_H-M   'P 1'
#
loop_
_entity.id
_entity.type
_entity.pdbx_description
1 polymer ?
#
loop_
_entity_poly.entity_id
_entity_poly.type
_entity_poly.pdbx_seq_one_letter_code
_entity_poly.pdbx_strand_id
1 'polypeptide(L)'
;MNSKLSLRFIFAILSIPIFLACSLGNASTLPTSSTLSTATEIQSGIPFFTSPIRLVIPNGLASSASTETIDVVSDQTGMSWDVAPAHWQITLHGYSLVSSSQVPQIFIYPAPDYAAVNQKAAESIKRLQVILASPNAQYTNDVLPYVPFIDAGQVFAAQKKTLLFNGGSGVRVVTQYASDVSPINNGGLFYHFEGLTNDGKYYIIAILPINLSFLPADNNPDSPVPSGGIAFPPNNASGSDFESYFKQVTFQIASTAPDQFNPSLNTLDALIQSISIQAQ
;
A
#
# COMPACT_ATOMS: atom_id res chain seq x y z
N MET A 1 36.69 -23.06 46.56
CA MET A 1 38.02 -23.29 45.94
C MET A 1 37.89 -22.84 44.48
N ASN A 2 38.27 -21.58 44.25
CA ASN A 2 39.39 -21.05 43.46
C ASN A 2 39.57 -21.73 42.10
N SER A 3 39.43 -21.03 40.96
CA SER A 3 40.49 -20.12 40.52
C SER A 3 39.98 -19.24 39.33
N LYS A 4 40.35 -17.96 39.42
CA LYS A 4 40.26 -16.94 38.35
C LYS A 4 41.38 -17.19 37.34
N LEU A 5 41.06 -17.11 36.03
CA LEU A 5 42.10 -16.96 35.00
C LEU A 5 41.81 -15.69 34.21
N SER A 6 42.65 -14.70 34.42
CA SER A 6 42.70 -13.45 33.69
C SER A 6 43.60 -13.62 32.46
N LEU A 7 43.07 -13.35 31.26
CA LEU A 7 43.85 -13.31 30.02
C LEU A 7 44.04 -11.85 29.57
N ARG A 8 45.28 -11.37 29.70
CA ARG A 8 45.73 -10.04 29.23
C ARG A 8 46.04 -10.14 27.74
N PHE A 9 45.39 -9.32 26.94
CA PHE A 9 45.78 -9.12 25.56
C PHE A 9 46.67 -7.88 25.42
N ILE A 10 47.84 -8.13 24.83
CA ILE A 10 48.93 -7.18 24.55
C ILE A 10 48.57 -6.40 23.28
N PHE A 11 48.59 -5.05 23.36
CA PHE A 11 48.54 -4.17 22.22
C PHE A 11 49.89 -4.14 21.49
N ALA A 12 49.92 -4.57 20.23
CA ALA A 12 51.02 -4.33 19.31
C ALA A 12 50.73 -3.07 18.47
N ILE A 13 51.52 -2.03 18.69
CA ILE A 13 51.49 -0.80 17.89
C ILE A 13 52.36 -1.04 16.66
N LEU A 14 51.72 -0.96 15.47
CA LEU A 14 52.44 -0.99 14.18
C LEU A 14 52.49 0.41 13.61
N SER A 15 53.66 1.01 13.61
CA SER A 15 53.96 2.33 13.00
C SER A 15 54.19 2.17 11.49
N ILE A 16 53.44 2.90 10.68
CA ILE A 16 53.61 3.01 9.22
C ILE A 16 54.18 4.40 8.91
N PRO A 17 55.23 4.52 8.10
CA PRO A 17 55.88 5.82 7.77
C PRO A 17 55.10 6.60 6.71
N ILE A 18 55.03 7.90 6.93
CA ILE A 18 54.45 8.91 6.03
C ILE A 18 55.40 9.16 4.88
N PHE A 19 55.02 8.91 3.63
CA PHE A 19 55.68 9.46 2.45
C PHE A 19 54.97 10.73 2.00
N LEU A 20 55.68 11.85 2.14
CA LEU A 20 55.33 13.13 1.56
C LEU A 20 55.74 13.11 0.09
N ALA A 21 54.79 13.22 -0.82
CA ALA A 21 55.05 13.54 -2.22
C ALA A 21 54.36 14.87 -2.57
N CYS A 22 55.11 15.95 -2.66
CA CYS A 22 54.67 17.20 -3.29
C CYS A 22 54.53 17.01 -4.80
N SER A 23 53.38 17.30 -5.35
CA SER A 23 53.23 17.61 -6.76
C SER A 23 52.39 18.89 -6.89
N LEU A 24 53.05 19.96 -7.36
CA LEU A 24 52.44 21.21 -7.79
C LEU A 24 51.79 21.00 -9.16
N GLY A 25 50.59 21.51 -9.34
CA GLY A 25 50.13 21.85 -10.69
C GLY A 25 48.64 21.72 -10.94
N ASN A 26 48.02 22.90 -10.98
CA ASN A 26 46.93 23.31 -11.87
C ASN A 26 45.45 23.12 -11.52
N ALA A 27 44.87 24.32 -11.52
CA ALA A 27 43.51 24.69 -11.99
C ALA A 27 42.33 24.15 -11.19
N SER A 28 41.84 25.06 -10.38
CA SER A 28 40.51 25.09 -9.81
C SER A 28 39.43 24.91 -10.90
N THR A 29 38.80 23.74 -10.93
CA THR A 29 37.46 23.63 -11.45
C THR A 29 36.56 23.45 -10.24
N LEU A 30 35.74 24.45 -9.93
CA LEU A 30 34.65 24.38 -9.00
C LEU A 30 33.75 23.17 -9.40
N PRO A 31 33.34 22.31 -8.46
CA PRO A 31 32.29 21.36 -8.77
C PRO A 31 31.01 22.17 -9.01
N THR A 32 30.55 22.17 -10.24
CA THR A 32 29.21 22.59 -10.60
C THR A 32 28.26 21.71 -9.80
N SER A 33 27.59 22.30 -8.81
CA SER A 33 26.49 21.68 -8.11
C SER A 33 25.42 21.37 -9.17
N SER A 34 25.36 20.13 -9.59
CA SER A 34 24.22 19.63 -10.33
C SER A 34 23.04 19.71 -9.39
N THR A 35 22.28 20.79 -9.46
CA THR A 35 20.91 20.83 -8.95
C THR A 35 20.18 19.72 -9.69
N LEU A 36 19.90 18.60 -8.98
CA LEU A 36 18.90 17.67 -9.42
C LEU A 36 17.59 18.46 -9.48
N SER A 37 17.29 18.97 -10.67
CA SER A 37 15.95 19.39 -11.03
C SER A 37 15.14 18.11 -11.03
N THR A 38 14.41 17.86 -9.95
CA THR A 38 13.30 16.92 -9.94
C THR A 38 12.28 17.52 -10.90
N ALA A 39 12.41 17.18 -12.19
CA ALA A 39 11.34 17.38 -13.14
C ALA A 39 10.16 16.60 -12.55
N THR A 40 9.17 17.30 -12.03
CA THR A 40 7.87 16.74 -11.75
C THR A 40 7.37 16.25 -13.11
N GLU A 41 7.47 14.95 -13.34
CA GLU A 41 6.95 14.32 -14.55
C GLU A 41 5.47 14.70 -14.61
N ILE A 42 5.08 15.51 -15.59
CA ILE A 42 3.69 15.94 -15.76
C ILE A 42 2.93 14.66 -16.08
N GLN A 43 2.23 14.15 -15.11
CA GLN A 43 1.47 12.92 -15.21
C GLN A 43 0.37 13.15 -16.28
N SER A 44 0.48 12.40 -17.39
CA SER A 44 -0.50 12.43 -18.45
C SER A 44 -1.79 11.78 -17.97
N GLY A 45 -2.90 12.54 -18.00
CA GLY A 45 -4.19 12.04 -17.53
C GLY A 45 -5.28 13.09 -17.53
N ILE A 46 -6.45 12.70 -17.02
CA ILE A 46 -7.64 13.56 -16.89
C ILE A 46 -7.59 14.22 -15.51
N PRO A 47 -7.44 15.56 -15.43
CA PRO A 47 -7.48 16.26 -14.15
C PRO A 47 -8.89 16.20 -13.56
N PHE A 48 -8.99 15.89 -12.28
CA PHE A 48 -10.22 15.92 -11.51
C PHE A 48 -10.05 16.87 -10.32
N PHE A 49 -11.03 17.72 -10.12
CA PHE A 49 -11.05 18.70 -9.04
C PHE A 49 -12.42 18.80 -8.39
N THR A 50 -12.47 18.65 -7.09
CA THR A 50 -13.59 18.99 -6.23
C THR A 50 -13.02 19.54 -4.92
N SER A 51 -13.33 20.79 -4.58
CA SER A 51 -12.75 21.41 -3.37
C SER A 51 -13.05 20.59 -2.12
N PRO A 52 -12.04 20.24 -1.28
CA PRO A 52 -10.63 20.62 -1.36
C PRO A 52 -9.72 19.64 -2.11
N ILE A 53 -10.26 18.65 -2.82
CA ILE A 53 -9.54 17.50 -3.37
C ILE A 53 -9.16 17.72 -4.83
N ARG A 54 -7.94 17.33 -5.19
CA ARG A 54 -7.46 17.24 -6.58
C ARG A 54 -6.77 15.90 -6.81
N LEU A 55 -6.93 15.36 -8.00
CA LEU A 55 -6.17 14.20 -8.48
C LEU A 55 -6.11 14.22 -10.03
N VAL A 56 -5.25 13.38 -10.58
CA VAL A 56 -5.16 13.14 -12.03
C VAL A 56 -5.45 11.67 -12.28
N ILE A 57 -6.47 11.38 -13.07
CA ILE A 57 -6.81 10.02 -13.49
C ILE A 57 -5.87 9.64 -14.64
N PRO A 58 -4.94 8.67 -14.45
CA PRO A 58 -4.04 8.25 -15.52
C PRO A 58 -4.81 7.81 -16.79
N ASN A 59 -4.25 8.08 -17.95
CA ASN A 59 -4.84 7.68 -19.22
C ASN A 59 -5.12 6.18 -19.25
N GLY A 60 -6.32 5.79 -19.69
CA GLY A 60 -6.74 4.40 -19.81
C GLY A 60 -7.18 3.74 -18.51
N LEU A 61 -7.09 4.42 -17.35
CA LEU A 61 -7.54 3.87 -16.07
C LEU A 61 -9.04 3.98 -15.88
N ALA A 62 -9.58 5.17 -16.04
CA ALA A 62 -11.02 5.45 -15.96
C ALA A 62 -11.37 6.63 -16.87
N SER A 63 -12.66 6.75 -17.22
CA SER A 63 -13.13 7.83 -18.09
C SER A 63 -13.45 9.14 -17.35
N SER A 64 -13.80 9.05 -16.08
CA SER A 64 -14.12 10.20 -15.22
C SER A 64 -14.13 9.79 -13.73
N ALA A 65 -14.38 10.77 -12.86
CA ALA A 65 -14.66 10.54 -11.45
C ALA A 65 -15.82 11.41 -10.98
N SER A 66 -16.48 10.99 -9.91
CA SER A 66 -17.43 11.83 -9.16
C SER A 66 -17.05 11.81 -7.68
N THR A 67 -17.43 12.89 -6.98
CA THR A 67 -17.31 12.97 -5.52
C THR A 67 -18.69 13.08 -4.90
N GLU A 68 -18.88 12.33 -3.84
CA GLU A 68 -20.03 12.44 -2.95
C GLU A 68 -19.54 12.80 -1.55
N THR A 69 -20.28 13.65 -0.84
CA THR A 69 -20.11 13.84 0.60
C THR A 69 -21.05 12.87 1.29
N ILE A 70 -20.48 11.94 2.03
CA ILE A 70 -21.23 10.99 2.84
C ILE A 70 -21.42 11.62 4.20
N ASP A 71 -22.66 11.69 4.66
CA ASP A 71 -23.00 12.19 5.99
C ASP A 71 -22.48 11.26 7.09
N VAL A 72 -22.50 11.75 8.33
CA VAL A 72 -22.12 10.96 9.50
C VAL A 72 -22.93 9.66 9.56
N VAL A 73 -22.23 8.54 9.59
CA VAL A 73 -22.82 7.22 9.84
C VAL A 73 -22.72 6.92 11.33
N SER A 74 -23.85 6.93 12.03
CA SER A 74 -23.93 6.57 13.45
C SER A 74 -24.30 5.10 13.64
N ASP A 75 -23.91 4.53 14.78
CA ASP A 75 -24.24 3.15 15.13
C ASP A 75 -25.77 3.00 15.38
N GLN A 76 -26.53 2.83 14.30
CA GLN A 76 -27.96 2.52 14.35
C GLN A 76 -28.26 1.03 14.27
N THR A 77 -27.27 0.23 13.87
CA THR A 77 -27.44 -1.20 13.55
C THR A 77 -26.71 -2.11 14.54
N GLY A 78 -25.92 -1.56 15.47
CA GLY A 78 -25.00 -2.30 16.34
C GLY A 78 -23.75 -2.81 15.61
N MET A 79 -23.54 -2.35 14.37
CA MET A 79 -22.39 -2.71 13.54
C MET A 79 -21.32 -1.61 13.67
N SER A 80 -20.49 -1.71 14.70
CA SER A 80 -19.49 -0.67 15.02
C SER A 80 -18.48 -0.39 13.92
N TRP A 81 -18.32 -1.27 12.93
CA TRP A 81 -17.41 -1.04 11.80
C TRP A 81 -17.96 -0.06 10.75
N ASP A 82 -19.27 0.15 10.68
CA ASP A 82 -19.91 1.10 9.76
C ASP A 82 -19.83 2.55 10.26
N VAL A 83 -19.55 2.76 11.54
CA VAL A 83 -19.53 4.11 12.14
C VAL A 83 -18.41 4.93 11.51
N ALA A 84 -18.77 6.10 10.95
CA ALA A 84 -17.83 7.01 10.30
C ALA A 84 -18.28 8.47 10.45
N PRO A 85 -17.33 9.42 10.52
CA PRO A 85 -17.64 10.85 10.41
C PRO A 85 -18.08 11.18 8.98
N ALA A 86 -18.61 12.39 8.78
CA ALA A 86 -18.81 12.91 7.44
C ALA A 86 -17.48 12.88 6.66
N HIS A 87 -17.52 12.41 5.43
CA HIS A 87 -16.32 12.19 4.61
C HIS A 87 -16.60 12.32 3.11
N TRP A 88 -15.55 12.39 2.31
CA TRP A 88 -15.68 12.38 0.86
C TRP A 88 -15.41 10.98 0.32
N GLN A 89 -16.26 10.57 -0.62
CA GLN A 89 -16.11 9.36 -1.41
C GLN A 89 -15.95 9.73 -2.88
N ILE A 90 -14.86 9.33 -3.49
CA ILE A 90 -14.59 9.49 -4.92
C ILE A 90 -14.80 8.15 -5.59
N THR A 91 -15.65 8.10 -6.61
CA THR A 91 -15.90 6.91 -7.44
C THR A 91 -15.33 7.12 -8.83
N LEU A 92 -14.53 6.17 -9.31
CA LEU A 92 -13.99 6.18 -10.68
C LEU A 92 -14.98 5.51 -11.64
N HIS A 93 -15.42 6.23 -12.68
CA HIS A 93 -16.37 5.74 -13.67
C HIS A 93 -15.66 5.27 -14.95
N GLY A 94 -16.20 4.24 -15.59
CA GLY A 94 -15.57 3.64 -16.76
C GLY A 94 -14.17 3.10 -16.44
N TYR A 95 -14.03 2.53 -15.25
CA TYR A 95 -12.78 1.90 -14.81
C TYR A 95 -12.42 0.74 -15.73
N SER A 96 -11.14 0.57 -16.03
CA SER A 96 -10.65 -0.36 -17.06
C SER A 96 -10.89 -1.84 -16.75
N LEU A 97 -11.28 -2.17 -15.52
CA LEU A 97 -11.63 -3.52 -15.10
C LEU A 97 -13.13 -3.64 -14.82
N VAL A 98 -13.82 -4.50 -15.57
CA VAL A 98 -15.31 -4.60 -15.54
C VAL A 98 -15.82 -5.72 -14.62
N SER A 99 -14.99 -6.64 -14.17
CA SER A 99 -15.38 -7.88 -13.47
C SER A 99 -14.90 -7.94 -12.03
N SER A 100 -15.28 -6.98 -11.20
CA SER A 100 -14.93 -7.02 -9.78
C SER A 100 -16.15 -6.87 -8.91
N SER A 101 -16.17 -7.55 -7.77
CA SER A 101 -17.14 -7.31 -6.70
C SER A 101 -16.88 -6.00 -5.95
N GLN A 102 -15.72 -5.37 -6.19
CA GLN A 102 -15.34 -4.12 -5.55
C GLN A 102 -15.57 -2.93 -6.49
N VAL A 103 -16.10 -1.84 -5.96
CA VAL A 103 -16.21 -0.57 -6.68
C VAL A 103 -14.89 0.20 -6.54
N PRO A 104 -14.34 0.76 -7.65
CA PRO A 104 -13.10 1.54 -7.57
C PRO A 104 -13.34 2.89 -6.89
N GLN A 105 -12.95 2.99 -5.62
CA GLN A 105 -13.26 4.13 -4.75
C GLN A 105 -12.05 4.62 -3.96
N ILE A 106 -12.08 5.91 -3.65
CA ILE A 106 -11.14 6.57 -2.73
C ILE A 106 -11.97 7.30 -1.69
N PHE A 107 -11.70 7.01 -0.41
CA PHE A 107 -12.36 7.62 0.73
C PHE A 107 -11.39 8.57 1.41
N ILE A 108 -11.88 9.75 1.83
CA ILE A 108 -11.08 10.76 2.53
C ILE A 108 -11.82 11.16 3.79
N TYR A 109 -11.30 10.72 4.93
CA TYR A 109 -11.86 10.95 6.25
C TYR A 109 -11.11 12.04 6.99
N PRO A 110 -11.78 12.87 7.82
CA PRO A 110 -11.11 13.60 8.90
C PRO A 110 -10.49 12.58 9.86
N ALA A 111 -9.16 12.46 9.88
CA ALA A 111 -8.47 11.37 10.59
C ALA A 111 -8.74 11.36 12.10
N PRO A 112 -8.67 12.52 12.82
CA PRO A 112 -9.00 12.56 14.25
C PRO A 112 -10.44 12.16 14.57
N ASP A 113 -11.39 12.61 13.75
CA ASP A 113 -12.82 12.34 13.96
C ASP A 113 -13.12 10.87 13.71
N TYR A 114 -12.51 10.27 12.66
CA TYR A 114 -12.70 8.87 12.38
C TYR A 114 -12.10 7.98 13.47
N ALA A 115 -10.92 8.32 13.96
CA ALA A 115 -10.29 7.60 15.07
C ALA A 115 -11.11 7.74 16.39
N ALA A 116 -11.82 8.86 16.58
CA ALA A 116 -12.64 9.07 17.78
C ALA A 116 -13.91 8.22 17.79
N VAL A 117 -14.50 7.92 16.63
CA VAL A 117 -15.79 7.23 16.54
C VAL A 117 -15.68 5.75 16.15
N ASN A 118 -14.55 5.32 15.58
CA ASN A 118 -14.33 3.96 15.07
C ASN A 118 -13.01 3.39 15.58
N GLN A 119 -13.09 2.36 16.43
CA GLN A 119 -11.90 1.74 17.02
C GLN A 119 -11.01 1.06 15.97
N LYS A 120 -11.58 0.42 14.94
CA LYS A 120 -10.80 -0.20 13.85
C LYS A 120 -10.03 0.87 13.07
N ALA A 121 -10.66 2.03 12.81
CA ALA A 121 -9.99 3.16 12.17
C ALA A 121 -8.85 3.72 13.02
N ALA A 122 -9.08 3.91 14.33
CA ALA A 122 -8.04 4.37 15.26
C ALA A 122 -6.81 3.43 15.25
N GLU A 123 -7.06 2.11 15.27
CA GLU A 123 -5.98 1.12 15.22
C GLU A 123 -5.25 1.14 13.86
N SER A 124 -5.97 1.19 12.74
CA SER A 124 -5.37 1.24 11.40
C SER A 124 -4.53 2.50 11.21
N ILE A 125 -5.03 3.67 11.61
CA ILE A 125 -4.29 4.94 11.59
C ILE A 125 -3.02 4.85 12.43
N LYS A 126 -3.10 4.26 13.63
CA LYS A 126 -1.92 4.06 14.50
C LYS A 126 -0.88 3.15 13.86
N ARG A 127 -1.29 2.04 13.24
CA ARG A 127 -0.39 1.13 12.50
C ARG A 127 0.30 1.86 11.35
N LEU A 128 -0.48 2.63 10.59
CA LEU A 128 0.05 3.45 9.49
C LEU A 128 1.09 4.45 9.98
N GLN A 129 0.83 5.17 11.08
CA GLN A 129 1.78 6.11 11.68
C GLN A 129 3.11 5.45 12.06
N VAL A 130 3.06 4.25 12.64
CA VAL A 130 4.27 3.47 12.98
C VAL A 130 5.10 3.15 11.73
N ILE A 131 4.45 2.74 10.65
CA ILE A 131 5.11 2.43 9.38
C ILE A 131 5.73 3.70 8.78
N LEU A 132 4.98 4.79 8.73
CA LEU A 132 5.44 6.05 8.14
C LEU A 132 6.59 6.70 8.92
N ALA A 133 6.69 6.44 10.23
CA ALA A 133 7.84 6.86 11.03
C ALA A 133 9.14 6.12 10.70
N SER A 134 9.07 4.95 10.04
CA SER A 134 10.22 4.12 9.66
C SER A 134 10.01 3.48 8.28
N PRO A 135 9.89 4.27 7.20
CA PRO A 135 9.40 3.79 5.90
C PRO A 135 10.30 2.76 5.20
N ASN A 136 11.55 2.63 5.63
CA ASN A 136 12.51 1.66 5.08
C ASN A 136 12.58 0.35 5.90
N ALA A 137 11.81 0.24 6.99
CA ALA A 137 11.77 -0.98 7.78
C ALA A 137 11.02 -2.10 7.03
N GLN A 138 11.40 -3.35 7.31
CA GLN A 138 10.63 -4.51 6.86
C GLN A 138 9.45 -4.69 7.83
N TYR A 139 8.23 -4.78 7.30
CA TYR A 139 7.02 -4.96 8.11
C TYR A 139 6.44 -6.35 7.91
N THR A 140 6.02 -6.96 9.00
CA THR A 140 5.18 -8.16 9.00
C THR A 140 3.72 -7.76 8.67
N ASN A 141 2.89 -8.73 8.28
CA ASN A 141 1.52 -8.42 7.86
C ASN A 141 0.64 -7.94 9.03
N ASP A 142 0.93 -8.37 10.25
CA ASP A 142 0.17 -8.02 11.47
C ASP A 142 0.29 -6.56 11.89
N VAL A 143 1.29 -5.82 11.39
CA VAL A 143 1.45 -4.38 11.63
C VAL A 143 0.97 -3.51 10.47
N LEU A 144 0.49 -4.11 9.37
CA LEU A 144 -0.08 -3.36 8.26
C LEU A 144 -1.41 -2.72 8.67
N PRO A 145 -1.72 -1.53 8.14
CA PRO A 145 -3.05 -0.98 8.24
C PRO A 145 -4.05 -1.86 7.46
N TYR A 146 -5.31 -1.79 7.83
CA TYR A 146 -6.39 -2.58 7.23
C TYR A 146 -7.64 -1.73 7.05
N VAL A 147 -8.49 -2.09 6.08
CA VAL A 147 -9.73 -1.37 5.78
C VAL A 147 -10.70 -1.46 6.97
N PRO A 148 -10.98 -0.34 7.68
CA PRO A 148 -11.74 -0.38 8.94
C PRO A 148 -13.19 -0.83 8.79
N PHE A 149 -13.81 -0.53 7.63
CA PHE A 149 -15.22 -0.77 7.33
C PHE A 149 -15.49 -2.12 6.63
N ILE A 150 -14.48 -2.97 6.42
CA ILE A 150 -14.68 -4.32 5.91
C ILE A 150 -14.77 -5.28 7.10
N ASP A 151 -15.93 -5.96 7.24
CA ASP A 151 -16.12 -6.99 8.26
C ASP A 151 -15.70 -8.37 7.74
N ALA A 152 -14.41 -8.48 7.43
CA ALA A 152 -13.78 -9.71 6.98
C ALA A 152 -12.30 -9.71 7.35
N GLY A 153 -11.66 -10.87 7.34
CA GLY A 153 -10.23 -11.01 7.56
C GLY A 153 -9.42 -10.69 6.30
N GLN A 154 -8.28 -10.02 6.46
CA GLN A 154 -7.30 -9.88 5.39
C GLN A 154 -6.66 -11.25 5.11
N VAL A 155 -6.89 -11.81 3.92
CA VAL A 155 -6.43 -13.16 3.54
C VAL A 155 -4.92 -13.19 3.36
N PHE A 156 -4.36 -12.16 2.73
CA PHE A 156 -2.93 -12.01 2.48
C PHE A 156 -2.57 -10.54 2.25
N ALA A 157 -1.27 -10.23 2.26
CA ALA A 157 -0.74 -8.95 1.85
C ALA A 157 0.55 -9.14 1.02
N ALA A 158 0.53 -8.65 -0.21
CA ALA A 158 1.65 -8.71 -1.15
C ALA A 158 1.94 -7.32 -1.73
N GLN A 159 3.03 -7.19 -2.50
CA GLN A 159 3.35 -5.94 -3.22
C GLN A 159 3.39 -4.70 -2.31
N LYS A 160 3.86 -4.86 -1.07
CA LYS A 160 3.94 -3.76 -0.08
C LYS A 160 4.89 -2.66 -0.54
N LYS A 161 4.44 -1.40 -0.49
CA LYS A 161 5.24 -0.24 -0.90
C LYS A 161 4.77 1.02 -0.19
N THR A 162 5.70 1.80 0.35
CA THR A 162 5.42 3.16 0.80
C THR A 162 5.35 4.09 -0.40
N LEU A 163 4.33 4.93 -0.46
CA LEU A 163 4.11 5.91 -1.50
C LEU A 163 3.99 7.31 -0.91
N LEU A 164 4.58 8.28 -1.59
CA LEU A 164 4.34 9.69 -1.34
C LEU A 164 3.20 10.17 -2.23
N PHE A 165 2.36 11.05 -1.73
CA PHE A 165 1.41 11.85 -2.50
C PHE A 165 1.58 13.32 -2.15
N ASN A 166 0.92 14.22 -2.87
CA ASN A 166 1.13 15.65 -2.65
C ASN A 166 0.56 16.10 -1.29
N GLY A 167 1.46 16.28 -0.32
CA GLY A 167 1.15 16.67 1.05
C GLY A 167 0.94 15.51 2.03
N GLY A 168 1.38 14.29 1.68
CA GLY A 168 1.28 13.15 2.58
C GLY A 168 2.05 11.92 2.12
N SER A 169 1.86 10.84 2.87
CA SER A 169 2.44 9.53 2.56
C SER A 169 1.53 8.39 3.03
N GLY A 170 1.74 7.21 2.49
CA GLY A 170 0.95 6.05 2.84
C GLY A 170 1.59 4.72 2.43
N VAL A 171 0.86 3.65 2.64
CA VAL A 171 1.27 2.28 2.31
C VAL A 171 0.29 1.69 1.31
N ARG A 172 0.82 1.12 0.24
CA ARG A 172 0.11 0.30 -0.71
C ARG A 172 0.37 -1.17 -0.45
N VAL A 173 -0.69 -1.99 -0.54
CA VAL A 173 -0.62 -3.44 -0.57
C VAL A 173 -1.58 -3.99 -1.63
N VAL A 174 -1.30 -5.18 -2.16
CA VAL A 174 -2.26 -5.99 -2.90
C VAL A 174 -2.82 -7.03 -1.94
N THR A 175 -4.14 -7.15 -1.89
CA THR A 175 -4.82 -7.98 -0.90
C THR A 175 -6.18 -8.48 -1.37
N GLN A 176 -6.77 -9.37 -0.58
CA GLN A 176 -8.17 -9.81 -0.62
C GLN A 176 -8.67 -9.95 0.82
N TYR A 177 -9.94 -9.66 1.05
CA TYR A 177 -10.63 -9.92 2.31
C TYR A 177 -11.66 -11.03 2.12
N ALA A 178 -11.79 -11.91 3.11
CA ALA A 178 -12.79 -12.97 3.10
C ALA A 178 -13.23 -13.33 4.53
N SER A 179 -14.48 -13.79 4.67
CA SER A 179 -15.04 -14.27 5.95
C SER A 179 -14.84 -15.77 6.12
N ASP A 180 -14.49 -16.48 5.07
CA ASP A 180 -14.32 -17.93 5.00
C ASP A 180 -13.05 -18.32 4.21
N VAL A 181 -12.70 -19.60 4.31
CA VAL A 181 -11.53 -20.14 3.58
C VAL A 181 -11.95 -20.44 2.15
N SER A 182 -11.48 -19.59 1.22
CA SER A 182 -11.82 -19.64 -0.20
C SER A 182 -10.60 -19.29 -1.08
N PRO A 183 -10.63 -19.60 -2.39
CA PRO A 183 -9.54 -19.26 -3.30
C PRO A 183 -9.20 -17.77 -3.32
N ILE A 184 -7.91 -17.44 -3.41
CA ILE A 184 -7.50 -16.11 -3.84
C ILE A 184 -7.89 -15.96 -5.31
N ASN A 185 -8.66 -14.91 -5.64
CA ASN A 185 -9.35 -14.80 -6.92
C ASN A 185 -9.44 -13.35 -7.42
N ASN A 186 -9.70 -13.19 -8.71
CA ASN A 186 -9.80 -11.89 -9.36
C ASN A 186 -11.06 -11.09 -8.95
N GLY A 187 -12.13 -11.75 -8.50
CA GLY A 187 -13.33 -11.08 -8.01
C GLY A 187 -13.10 -10.34 -6.68
N GLY A 188 -12.21 -10.88 -5.84
CA GLY A 188 -11.90 -10.32 -4.52
C GLY A 188 -10.58 -9.55 -4.45
N LEU A 189 -9.73 -9.61 -5.50
CA LEU A 189 -8.41 -8.99 -5.50
C LEU A 189 -8.48 -7.48 -5.70
N PHE A 190 -7.78 -6.71 -4.86
CA PHE A 190 -7.70 -5.27 -5.04
C PHE A 190 -6.36 -4.66 -4.59
N TYR A 191 -6.05 -3.53 -5.18
CA TYR A 191 -5.05 -2.59 -4.73
C TYR A 191 -5.63 -1.81 -3.55
N HIS A 192 -5.00 -1.90 -2.42
CA HIS A 192 -5.35 -1.20 -1.20
C HIS A 192 -4.27 -0.18 -0.88
N PHE A 193 -4.67 1.06 -0.66
CA PHE A 193 -3.79 2.13 -0.19
C PHE A 193 -4.40 2.79 1.04
N GLU A 194 -3.58 3.01 2.05
CA GLU A 194 -3.91 3.87 3.18
C GLU A 194 -2.84 4.92 3.38
N GLY A 195 -3.25 6.18 3.53
CA GLY A 195 -2.35 7.31 3.65
C GLY A 195 -2.82 8.36 4.65
N LEU A 196 -1.87 9.14 5.15
CA LEU A 196 -2.12 10.30 6.01
C LEU A 196 -1.49 11.55 5.40
N THR A 197 -2.20 12.67 5.49
CA THR A 197 -1.60 13.98 5.21
C THR A 197 -0.53 14.30 6.25
N ASN A 198 0.48 15.11 5.85
CA ASN A 198 1.60 15.46 6.72
C ASN A 198 1.18 16.21 8.00
N ASP A 199 0.05 16.90 7.95
CA ASP A 199 -0.55 17.58 9.10
C ASP A 199 -1.45 16.66 9.95
N GLY A 200 -1.61 15.40 9.53
CA GLY A 200 -2.43 14.38 10.22
C GLY A 200 -3.94 14.63 10.16
N LYS A 201 -4.42 15.59 9.37
CA LYS A 201 -5.84 15.93 9.33
C LYS A 201 -6.70 14.96 8.55
N TYR A 202 -6.15 14.38 7.46
CA TYR A 202 -6.92 13.52 6.58
C TYR A 202 -6.30 12.13 6.47
N TYR A 203 -7.17 11.15 6.54
CA TYR A 203 -6.89 9.74 6.31
C TYR A 203 -7.52 9.30 4.99
N ILE A 204 -6.71 8.74 4.11
CA ILE A 204 -7.09 8.36 2.75
C ILE A 204 -7.10 6.84 2.68
N ILE A 205 -8.19 6.26 2.18
CA ILE A 205 -8.29 4.84 1.86
C ILE A 205 -8.65 4.71 0.38
N ALA A 206 -7.86 3.97 -0.41
CA ALA A 206 -8.23 3.62 -1.77
C ALA A 206 -8.43 2.10 -1.90
N ILE A 207 -9.54 1.72 -2.51
CA ILE A 207 -9.88 0.34 -2.88
C ILE A 207 -10.06 0.34 -4.40
N LEU A 208 -9.10 -0.22 -5.11
CA LEU A 208 -9.07 -0.21 -6.57
C LEU A 208 -8.95 -1.64 -7.07
N PRO A 209 -9.99 -2.20 -7.72
CA PRO A 209 -9.97 -3.55 -8.25
C PRO A 209 -8.80 -3.79 -9.21
N ILE A 210 -8.20 -4.96 -9.10
CA ILE A 210 -7.14 -5.42 -10.01
C ILE A 210 -7.35 -6.89 -10.32
N ASN A 211 -6.74 -7.38 -11.39
CA ASN A 211 -6.69 -8.81 -11.66
C ASN A 211 -5.29 -9.28 -12.10
N LEU A 212 -5.12 -10.59 -12.08
CA LEU A 212 -3.96 -11.32 -12.55
C LEU A 212 -4.39 -12.50 -13.42
N SER A 213 -3.71 -12.72 -14.52
CA SER A 213 -4.08 -13.74 -15.52
C SER A 213 -4.05 -15.18 -15.00
N PHE A 214 -3.30 -15.45 -13.93
CA PHE A 214 -3.16 -16.77 -13.34
C PHE A 214 -4.11 -17.07 -12.17
N LEU A 215 -4.91 -16.08 -11.72
CA LEU A 215 -5.89 -16.29 -10.67
C LEU A 215 -7.25 -16.69 -11.22
N PRO A 216 -8.02 -17.56 -10.53
CA PRO A 216 -9.40 -17.87 -10.90
C PRO A 216 -10.27 -16.60 -10.87
N ALA A 217 -11.41 -16.66 -11.55
CA ALA A 217 -12.29 -15.50 -11.69
C ALA A 217 -13.00 -15.14 -10.39
N ASP A 218 -13.40 -16.14 -9.61
CA ASP A 218 -14.25 -16.01 -8.42
C ASP A 218 -13.78 -16.93 -7.27
N ASN A 219 -14.48 -16.87 -6.15
CA ASN A 219 -14.18 -17.62 -4.94
C ASN A 219 -14.72 -19.07 -4.94
N ASN A 220 -15.27 -19.57 -6.04
CA ASN A 220 -15.73 -20.96 -6.13
C ASN A 220 -14.50 -21.90 -6.18
N PRO A 221 -14.35 -22.85 -5.22
CA PRO A 221 -13.26 -23.81 -5.20
C PRO A 221 -13.13 -24.67 -6.47
N ASP A 222 -14.27 -24.89 -7.17
CA ASP A 222 -14.36 -25.69 -8.38
C ASP A 222 -14.14 -24.88 -9.67
N SER A 223 -13.90 -23.57 -9.55
CA SER A 223 -13.62 -22.72 -10.72
C SER A 223 -12.34 -23.15 -11.44
N PRO A 224 -12.33 -23.09 -12.78
CA PRO A 224 -11.14 -23.44 -13.57
C PRO A 224 -9.93 -22.59 -13.16
N VAL A 225 -8.81 -23.25 -12.92
CA VAL A 225 -7.54 -22.58 -12.62
C VAL A 225 -6.88 -22.19 -13.95
N PRO A 226 -6.61 -20.91 -14.20
CA PRO A 226 -5.93 -20.47 -15.40
C PRO A 226 -4.49 -21.02 -15.50
N SER A 227 -3.93 -20.98 -16.72
CA SER A 227 -2.54 -21.39 -16.94
C SER A 227 -1.57 -20.60 -16.05
N GLY A 228 -0.69 -21.33 -15.36
CA GLY A 228 0.25 -20.76 -14.38
C GLY A 228 -0.33 -20.52 -13.00
N GLY A 229 -1.63 -20.76 -12.79
CA GLY A 229 -2.27 -20.66 -11.48
C GLY A 229 -2.04 -21.90 -10.62
N ILE A 230 -2.36 -21.77 -9.34
CA ILE A 230 -2.25 -22.82 -8.33
C ILE A 230 -3.67 -23.26 -7.94
N ALA A 231 -3.93 -24.57 -8.03
CA ALA A 231 -5.24 -25.13 -7.67
C ALA A 231 -5.52 -24.98 -6.18
N PHE A 232 -6.76 -24.60 -5.84
CA PHE A 232 -7.22 -24.58 -4.46
C PHE A 232 -7.36 -26.01 -3.92
N PRO A 233 -6.96 -26.28 -2.67
CA PRO A 233 -7.08 -27.61 -2.09
C PRO A 233 -8.55 -28.07 -2.04
N PRO A 234 -8.83 -29.36 -2.25
CA PRO A 234 -10.20 -29.89 -2.13
C PRO A 234 -10.69 -29.85 -0.68
N ASN A 235 -12.00 -29.89 -0.46
CA ASN A 235 -12.62 -29.74 0.86
C ASN A 235 -12.16 -30.77 1.92
N ASN A 236 -11.62 -31.89 1.50
CA ASN A 236 -11.07 -32.93 2.38
C ASN A 236 -9.55 -32.81 2.60
N ALA A 237 -8.93 -31.76 2.09
CA ALA A 237 -7.50 -31.50 2.30
C ALA A 237 -7.21 -31.15 3.77
N SER A 238 -5.96 -31.32 4.17
CA SER A 238 -5.50 -30.95 5.51
C SER A 238 -5.31 -29.44 5.67
N GLY A 239 -5.29 -28.93 6.91
CA GLY A 239 -4.99 -27.54 7.19
C GLY A 239 -3.65 -27.09 6.60
N SER A 240 -2.62 -27.97 6.60
CA SER A 240 -1.31 -27.70 6.00
C SER A 240 -1.35 -27.52 4.47
N ASP A 241 -2.32 -28.14 3.79
CA ASP A 241 -2.47 -27.98 2.34
C ASP A 241 -3.02 -26.57 2.05
N PHE A 242 -3.99 -26.10 2.82
CA PHE A 242 -4.50 -24.72 2.72
C PHE A 242 -3.41 -23.68 3.05
N GLU A 243 -2.66 -23.87 4.12
CA GLU A 243 -1.52 -22.99 4.45
C GLU A 243 -0.50 -22.93 3.32
N SER A 244 -0.19 -24.08 2.73
CA SER A 244 0.72 -24.19 1.59
C SER A 244 0.19 -23.45 0.36
N TYR A 245 -1.09 -23.58 0.06
CA TYR A 245 -1.77 -22.87 -1.03
C TYR A 245 -1.65 -21.35 -0.83
N PHE A 246 -2.09 -20.83 0.30
CA PHE A 246 -2.05 -19.39 0.57
C PHE A 246 -0.62 -18.83 0.51
N LYS A 247 0.35 -19.57 1.03
CA LYS A 247 1.76 -19.18 0.98
C LYS A 247 2.29 -19.12 -0.45
N GLN A 248 1.99 -20.12 -1.27
CA GLN A 248 2.47 -20.20 -2.66
C GLN A 248 1.83 -19.12 -3.53
N VAL A 249 0.50 -18.92 -3.45
CA VAL A 249 -0.20 -17.89 -4.22
C VAL A 249 0.26 -16.49 -3.78
N THR A 250 0.41 -16.24 -2.48
CA THR A 250 0.93 -14.96 -1.96
C THR A 250 2.34 -14.69 -2.50
N PHE A 251 3.22 -15.70 -2.51
CA PHE A 251 4.57 -15.57 -3.06
C PHE A 251 4.54 -15.28 -4.57
N GLN A 252 3.68 -15.96 -5.33
CA GLN A 252 3.51 -15.72 -6.76
C GLN A 252 3.05 -14.30 -7.04
N ILE A 253 2.04 -13.79 -6.30
CA ILE A 253 1.56 -12.40 -6.40
C ILE A 253 2.69 -11.42 -6.03
N ALA A 254 3.43 -11.69 -4.96
CA ALA A 254 4.53 -10.84 -4.50
C ALA A 254 5.68 -10.75 -5.50
N SER A 255 5.91 -11.83 -6.27
CA SER A 255 6.96 -11.94 -7.28
C SER A 255 6.54 -11.42 -8.67
N THR A 256 5.26 -11.10 -8.86
CA THR A 256 4.71 -10.62 -10.13
C THR A 256 5.15 -9.17 -10.37
N ALA A 257 5.64 -8.87 -11.58
CA ALA A 257 6.04 -7.51 -11.92
C ALA A 257 4.83 -6.55 -11.93
N PRO A 258 4.99 -5.28 -11.52
CA PRO A 258 3.87 -4.32 -11.39
C PRO A 258 3.06 -4.08 -12.67
N ASP A 259 3.65 -4.24 -13.83
CA ASP A 259 3.04 -4.08 -15.15
C ASP A 259 2.22 -5.30 -15.61
N GLN A 260 2.34 -6.43 -14.93
CA GLN A 260 1.56 -7.64 -15.19
C GLN A 260 0.20 -7.65 -14.49
N PHE A 261 -0.05 -6.72 -13.58
CA PHE A 261 -1.37 -6.48 -13.00
C PHE A 261 -2.25 -5.70 -13.99
N ASN A 262 -3.54 -5.90 -13.93
CA ASN A 262 -4.51 -5.14 -14.72
C ASN A 262 -5.60 -4.54 -13.81
N PRO A 263 -5.67 -3.19 -13.69
CA PRO A 263 -4.70 -2.20 -14.15
C PRO A 263 -3.32 -2.39 -13.52
N SER A 264 -2.26 -1.88 -14.17
CA SER A 264 -0.91 -2.00 -13.65
C SER A 264 -0.74 -1.26 -12.31
N LEU A 265 0.05 -1.83 -11.39
CA LEU A 265 0.31 -1.16 -10.12
C LEU A 265 1.01 0.19 -10.30
N ASN A 266 1.81 0.36 -11.36
CA ASN A 266 2.44 1.65 -11.69
C ASN A 266 1.39 2.72 -12.03
N THR A 267 0.36 2.36 -12.79
CA THR A 267 -0.76 3.26 -13.11
C THR A 267 -1.53 3.65 -11.86
N LEU A 268 -1.78 2.69 -10.95
CA LEU A 268 -2.49 2.95 -9.71
C LEU A 268 -1.64 3.77 -8.72
N ASP A 269 -0.33 3.47 -8.61
CA ASP A 269 0.61 4.28 -7.84
C ASP A 269 0.60 5.74 -8.33
N ALA A 270 0.56 5.94 -9.65
CA ALA A 270 0.51 7.26 -10.27
C ALA A 270 -0.79 8.02 -9.91
N LEU A 271 -1.96 7.36 -9.92
CA LEU A 271 -3.20 7.95 -9.43
C LEU A 271 -3.06 8.44 -7.98
N ILE A 272 -2.56 7.57 -7.08
CA ILE A 272 -2.37 7.91 -5.67
C ILE A 272 -1.41 9.08 -5.48
N GLN A 273 -0.27 9.08 -6.16
CA GLN A 273 0.73 10.14 -6.07
C GLN A 273 0.21 11.50 -6.52
N SER A 274 -0.80 11.52 -7.39
CA SER A 274 -1.44 12.74 -7.88
C SER A 274 -2.42 13.38 -6.90
N ILE A 275 -2.85 12.65 -5.85
CA ILE A 275 -3.80 13.15 -4.86
C ILE A 275 -3.19 14.34 -4.12
N SER A 276 -3.98 15.40 -4.00
CA SER A 276 -3.67 16.55 -3.14
C SER A 276 -4.93 17.03 -2.45
N ILE A 277 -4.81 17.37 -1.16
CA ILE A 277 -5.90 17.93 -0.36
C ILE A 277 -5.44 19.32 0.08
N GLN A 278 -6.16 20.35 -0.36
CA GLN A 278 -5.83 21.74 -0.01
C GLN A 278 -6.37 22.02 1.40
N ALA A 279 -5.51 22.54 2.29
CA ALA A 279 -5.97 23.05 3.58
C ALA A 279 -7.01 24.16 3.34
N GLN A 280 -8.16 24.02 3.98
CA GLN A 280 -9.15 25.12 4.05
C GLN A 280 -8.71 26.14 5.08
#